data_0dc7205df2d6139184579587e70dc2a3
#
_entry.id   0dc7205df2d6139184579587e70dc2a3
#
_cell.length_a   1.000
_cell.length_b   1.000
_cell.length_c   1.000
_cell.angle_alpha   90.00
_cell.angle_beta   90.00
_cell.angle_gamma   90.00
#
_symmetry.space_group_name_H-M   'P 1'
#
loop_
_entity.id
_entity.type
_entity.pdbx_description
1 polymer ?
#
loop_
_entity_poly.entity_id
_entity_poly.type
_entity_poly.pdbx_seq_one_letter_code
_entity_poly.pdbx_strand_id
1 'polypeptide(L)' 'MIRFDRLWETMKSRNISTYRLREMCGLDRKTIRRLRGNENVETKTLNKICAALDCRLEDIAEYVREE' A
#
# COMPACT_ATOMS: atom_id res chain seq x y z
N MET A 1 9.47 0.52 -12.73
CA MET A 1 9.31 1.11 -11.39
C MET A 1 8.29 0.34 -10.56
N ILE A 2 8.40 0.40 -9.27
CA ILE A 2 7.40 -0.19 -8.39
C ILE A 2 6.22 0.79 -8.25
N ARG A 3 5.01 0.27 -8.41
CA ARG A 3 3.79 1.06 -8.27
C ARG A 3 2.88 0.42 -7.23
N PHE A 4 2.11 1.26 -6.55
CA PHE A 4 1.19 0.84 -5.51
C PHE A 4 -0.28 1.07 -5.89
N ASP A 5 -0.57 1.15 -7.18
CA ASP A 5 -1.94 1.35 -7.65
C ASP A 5 -2.86 0.22 -7.17
N ARG A 6 -2.34 -0.99 -7.11
CA ARG A 6 -3.10 -2.16 -6.66
C ARG A 6 -3.53 -2.06 -5.20
N LEU A 7 -2.74 -1.36 -4.37
CA LEU A 7 -3.11 -1.13 -2.97
C LEU A 7 -4.46 -0.41 -2.89
N TRP A 8 -4.61 0.66 -3.68
CA TRP A 8 -5.84 1.45 -3.66
C TRP A 8 -7.03 0.66 -4.19
N GLU A 9 -6.82 -0.16 -5.22
CA GLU A 9 -7.86 -1.04 -5.75
C GLU A 9 -8.28 -2.10 -4.74
N THR A 10 -7.32 -2.72 -4.06
CA THR A 10 -7.59 -3.73 -3.03
C THR A 10 -8.36 -3.12 -1.87
N MET A 11 -7.96 -1.93 -1.42
CA MET A 11 -8.67 -1.22 -0.35
C MET A 11 -10.10 -0.91 -0.76
N LYS A 12 -10.29 -0.43 -1.98
CA LYS A 12 -11.60 -0.10 -2.50
C LYS A 12 -12.49 -1.33 -2.56
N SER A 13 -11.96 -2.46 -3.02
CA SER A 13 -12.74 -3.71 -3.11
C SER A 13 -13.14 -4.24 -1.73
N ARG A 14 -12.39 -3.88 -0.69
CA ARG A 14 -12.66 -4.30 0.69
C ARG A 14 -13.34 -3.23 1.52
N ASN A 15 -13.66 -2.10 0.88
CA ASN A 15 -14.32 -0.96 1.53
C ASN A 15 -13.50 -0.43 2.72
N ILE A 16 -12.18 -0.33 2.54
CA ILE A 16 -11.25 0.18 3.55
C ILE A 16 -10.76 1.56 3.12
N SER A 17 -10.98 2.56 3.96
CA SER A 17 -10.51 3.92 3.70
C SER A 17 -9.03 4.07 4.05
N THR A 18 -8.41 5.13 3.53
CA THR A 18 -7.03 5.48 3.87
C THR A 18 -6.87 5.69 5.37
N TYR A 19 -7.84 6.35 5.99
CA TYR A 19 -7.85 6.57 7.44
C TYR A 19 -7.83 5.23 8.19
N ARG A 20 -8.68 4.31 7.77
CA ARG A 20 -8.77 2.98 8.37
C ARG A 20 -7.44 2.22 8.22
N LEU A 21 -6.84 2.27 7.04
CA LEU A 21 -5.55 1.63 6.80
C LEU A 21 -4.48 2.19 7.74
N ARG A 22 -4.44 3.51 7.93
CA ARG A 22 -3.49 4.14 8.83
C ARG A 22 -3.65 3.64 10.25
N GLU A 23 -4.89 3.51 10.72
CA GLU A 23 -5.17 3.00 12.05
C GLU A 23 -4.73 1.54 12.20
N MET A 24 -5.05 0.72 11.21
CA MET A 24 -4.74 -0.72 11.25
C MET A 24 -3.24 -0.98 11.25
N CYS A 25 -2.48 -0.18 10.53
CA CYS A 25 -1.04 -0.38 10.35
C CYS A 25 -0.17 0.55 11.17
N GLY A 26 -0.75 1.58 11.80
CA GLY A 26 0.03 2.60 12.49
C GLY A 26 0.88 3.45 11.55
N LEU A 27 0.39 3.69 10.33
CA LEU A 27 1.11 4.48 9.35
C LEU A 27 0.87 5.97 9.54
N ASP A 28 1.91 6.78 9.27
CA ASP A 28 1.78 8.22 9.29
C ASP A 28 1.36 8.75 7.91
N ARG A 29 1.01 10.05 7.86
CA ARG A 29 0.58 10.68 6.62
C ARG A 29 1.67 10.71 5.56
N LYS A 30 2.92 10.81 5.99
CA LYS A 30 4.06 10.85 5.10
C LYS A 30 4.21 9.54 4.34
N THR A 31 4.03 8.41 5.04
CA THR A 31 4.08 7.09 4.43
C THR A 31 2.96 6.92 3.41
N ILE A 32 1.74 7.35 3.73
CA ILE A 32 0.61 7.31 2.80
C ILE A 32 0.92 8.13 1.55
N ARG A 33 1.49 9.32 1.72
CA ARG A 33 1.84 10.18 0.58
C ARG A 33 2.89 9.52 -0.32
N ARG A 34 3.88 8.86 0.28
CA ARG A 34 4.89 8.12 -0.48
C ARG A 34 4.27 6.99 -1.29
N LEU A 35 3.35 6.25 -0.68
CA LEU A 35 2.64 5.18 -1.38
C LEU A 35 1.84 5.73 -2.57
N ARG A 36 1.15 6.86 -2.39
CA ARG A 36 0.40 7.49 -3.48
C ARG A 36 1.29 7.98 -4.61
N GLY A 37 2.49 8.44 -4.28
CA GLY A 37 3.44 8.91 -5.27
C GLY A 37 4.33 7.81 -5.85
N ASN A 38 4.10 6.57 -5.48
CA ASN A 38 4.93 5.43 -5.87
C ASN A 38 6.40 5.66 -5.51
N GLU A 39 6.61 6.28 -4.35
CA GLU A 39 7.94 6.55 -3.82
C GLU A 39 8.42 5.40 -2.96
N ASN A 40 9.68 5.44 -2.61
CA ASN A 40 10.30 4.38 -1.83
C ASN A 40 9.68 4.28 -0.43
N VAL A 41 9.32 3.07 -0.03
CA VAL A 41 8.89 2.75 1.34
C VAL A 41 9.64 1.50 1.79
N GLU A 42 9.78 1.35 3.09
CA GLU A 42 10.45 0.17 3.63
C GLU A 42 9.60 -1.08 3.42
N THR A 43 10.27 -2.21 3.19
CA THR A 43 9.56 -3.49 3.09
C THR A 43 8.80 -3.82 4.37
N LYS A 44 9.27 -3.33 5.51
CA LYS A 44 8.58 -3.45 6.79
C LYS A 44 7.18 -2.83 6.74
N THR A 45 7.04 -1.70 6.03
CA THR A 45 5.74 -1.05 5.82
C THR A 45 4.84 -1.94 4.99
N LEU A 46 5.38 -2.51 3.91
CA LEU A 46 4.61 -3.42 3.04
C LEU A 46 4.16 -4.66 3.83
N ASN A 47 5.03 -5.17 4.70
CA ASN A 47 4.71 -6.30 5.55
C ASN A 47 3.51 -5.98 6.45
N LYS A 48 3.49 -4.80 7.07
CA LYS A 48 2.38 -4.36 7.92
C LYS A 48 1.07 -4.27 7.15
N ILE A 49 1.13 -3.73 5.93
CA ILE A 49 -0.06 -3.58 5.10
C ILE A 49 -0.61 -4.95 4.71
N CYS A 50 0.24 -5.85 4.24
CA CYS A 50 -0.19 -7.19 3.86
C CYS A 50 -0.80 -7.94 5.05
N ALA A 51 -0.19 -7.82 6.22
CA ALA A 51 -0.70 -8.47 7.42
C ALA A 51 -2.07 -7.90 7.82
N ALA A 52 -2.22 -6.58 7.77
CA ALA A 52 -3.47 -5.91 8.15
C ALA A 52 -4.61 -6.22 7.18
N LEU A 53 -4.32 -6.29 5.89
CA LEU A 53 -5.32 -6.56 4.86
C LEU A 53 -5.49 -8.06 4.59
N ASP A 54 -4.64 -8.90 5.19
CA ASP A 54 -4.62 -10.34 4.95
C ASP A 54 -4.58 -10.61 3.45
N CYS A 55 -3.57 -10.06 2.79
CA CYS A 55 -3.42 -10.17 1.34
C CYS A 55 -1.97 -10.45 0.98
N ARG A 56 -1.73 -10.68 -0.29
CA ARG A 56 -0.40 -10.93 -0.83
C ARG A 56 0.28 -9.64 -1.26
N LEU A 57 1.60 -9.68 -1.41
CA LEU A 57 2.36 -8.51 -1.87
C LEU A 57 1.86 -8.04 -3.25
N GLU A 58 1.56 -8.97 -4.15
CA GLU A 58 1.05 -8.64 -5.49
C GLU A 58 -0.33 -7.97 -5.47
N ASP A 59 -1.03 -8.03 -4.34
CA ASP A 59 -2.32 -7.34 -4.20
C ASP A 59 -2.15 -5.86 -3.88
N ILE A 60 -0.94 -5.43 -3.52
CA ILE A 60 -0.69 -4.04 -3.12
C ILE A 60 0.42 -3.37 -3.94
N ALA A 61 1.24 -4.15 -4.64
CA ALA A 61 2.38 -3.60 -5.37
C ALA A 61 2.62 -4.39 -6.65
N GLU A 62 3.26 -3.75 -7.61
CA GLU A 62 3.67 -4.41 -8.85
C GLU A 62 4.88 -3.70 -9.43
N TYR A 63 5.64 -4.42 -10.21
CA TYR A 63 6.71 -3.82 -11.01
C TYR A 63 6.16 -3.50 -12.39
N VAL A 64 6.32 -2.25 -12.81
CA VAL A 64 5.93 -1.80 -14.14
C VAL A 64 7.21 -1.40 -14.88
N ARG A 65 7.37 -1.98 -16.06
CA ARG A 65 8.56 -1.69 -16.88
C ARG A 65 8.55 -0.24 -17.34
N GLU A 66 9.65 0.43 -17.12
CA GLU A 66 9.85 1.79 -17.61
C GLU A 66 10.31 1.76 -19.07
N GLU A 67 9.82 2.72 -19.85
CA GLU A 67 10.23 2.87 -21.23
C GLU A 67 11.08 4.13 -21.43
#